data_0815973f8e891b3ce66a2ac35fa5df0f
#
_entry.id   0815973f8e891b3ce66a2ac35fa5df0f
#
_cell.length_a   1.000
_cell.length_b   1.000
_cell.length_c   1.000
_cell.angle_alpha   90.00
_cell.angle_beta   90.00
_cell.angle_gamma   90.00
#
_symmetry.space_group_name_H-M   'P 1'
#
loop_
_entity.id
_entity.type
_entity.pdbx_description
1 polymer ?
#
loop_
_entity_poly.entity_id
_entity_poly.type
_entity_poly.pdbx_seq_one_letter_code
_entity_poly.pdbx_strand_id
1 'polypeptide(L)' 'MLDVAIRDGWGYLQYADDATFVVTDGDPASPAAPGDADFSAGTGLPIAQVVAAVQEFVRTGKLPETVPWREV' A
#
# COMPACT_ATOMS: atom_id res chain seq x y z
N MET A 1 -4.72 -10.50 -3.23
CA MET A 1 -3.25 -10.42 -3.29
C MET A 1 -2.79 -9.06 -2.80
N LEU A 2 -1.75 -9.02 -2.01
CA LEU A 2 -1.19 -7.78 -1.47
C LEU A 2 0.26 -7.65 -1.97
N ASP A 3 0.54 -6.58 -2.70
CA ASP A 3 1.90 -6.25 -3.14
C ASP A 3 2.47 -5.16 -2.27
N VAL A 4 3.75 -5.27 -1.94
CA VAL A 4 4.45 -4.34 -1.05
C VAL A 4 5.69 -3.82 -1.75
N ALA A 5 5.92 -2.51 -1.64
CA ALA A 5 7.17 -1.91 -2.09
C ALA A 5 7.68 -0.94 -1.02
N ILE A 6 8.99 -0.75 -0.99
CA ILE A 6 9.64 0.21 -0.08
C ILE A 6 10.63 1.03 -0.90
N ARG A 7 10.58 2.35 -0.75
CA ARG A 7 11.51 3.24 -1.43
C ARG A 7 11.71 4.51 -0.58
N ASP A 8 12.97 4.86 -0.34
CA ASP A 8 13.37 6.11 0.32
C ASP A 8 12.65 6.37 1.65
N GLY A 9 12.43 5.32 2.43
CA GLY A 9 11.76 5.41 3.71
C GLY A 9 10.23 5.36 3.64
N TRP A 10 9.66 5.26 2.43
CA TRP A 10 8.22 5.13 2.23
C TRP A 10 7.83 3.69 1.96
N GLY A 11 6.66 3.30 2.43
CA GLY A 11 6.08 1.99 2.12
C GLY A 11 4.83 2.15 1.25
N TYR A 12 4.63 1.21 0.34
CA TYR A 12 3.54 1.23 -0.64
C TYR A 12 2.84 -0.11 -0.63
N LEU A 13 1.51 -0.09 -0.69
CA LEU A 13 0.71 -1.31 -0.75
C LEU A 13 -0.28 -1.24 -1.90
N GLN A 14 -0.46 -2.38 -2.57
CA GLN A 14 -1.51 -2.57 -3.55
C GLN A 14 -2.28 -3.82 -3.17
N TYR A 15 -3.58 -3.71 -3.05
CA TYR A 15 -4.46 -4.84 -2.76
C TYR A 15 -5.35 -5.11 -3.98
N ALA A 16 -5.41 -6.37 -4.38
CA ALA A 16 -6.22 -6.78 -5.51
C ALA A 16 -6.91 -8.12 -5.22
N ASP A 17 -8.21 -8.18 -5.51
CA ASP A 17 -8.99 -9.41 -5.53
C ASP A 17 -10.00 -9.33 -6.68
N ASP A 18 -10.97 -10.25 -6.73
CA ASP A 18 -11.92 -10.32 -7.85
C ASP A 18 -12.78 -9.06 -7.99
N ALA A 19 -12.97 -8.31 -6.92
CA ALA A 19 -13.88 -7.16 -6.88
C ALA A 19 -13.17 -5.84 -6.58
N THR A 20 -11.90 -5.86 -6.14
CA THR A 20 -11.22 -4.69 -5.60
C THR A 20 -9.83 -4.55 -6.18
N PHE A 21 -9.47 -3.33 -6.57
CA PHE A 21 -8.10 -2.99 -6.97
C PHE A 21 -7.80 -1.59 -6.42
N VAL A 22 -7.03 -1.54 -5.34
CA VAL A 22 -6.75 -0.29 -4.63
C VAL A 22 -5.28 -0.21 -4.26
N VAL A 23 -4.80 1.03 -4.10
CA VAL A 23 -3.46 1.32 -3.57
C VAL A 23 -3.60 2.21 -2.34
N THR A 24 -2.57 2.25 -1.52
CA THR A 24 -2.57 3.16 -0.37
C THR A 24 -2.71 4.60 -0.83
N ASP A 25 -3.53 5.37 -0.12
CA ASP A 25 -3.70 6.80 -0.34
C ASP A 25 -2.74 7.52 0.60
N GLY A 26 -1.55 7.82 0.09
CA GLY A 26 -0.42 8.19 0.92
C GLY A 26 -0.13 9.67 0.98
N ASP A 27 1.08 9.97 1.45
CA ASP A 27 1.56 11.35 1.60
C ASP A 27 1.89 11.93 0.21
N PRO A 28 1.39 13.14 -0.12
CA PRO A 28 1.72 13.79 -1.39
C PRO A 28 3.23 13.96 -1.64
N ALA A 29 4.04 13.97 -0.59
CA ALA A 29 5.49 14.11 -0.72
C ALA A 29 6.19 12.80 -1.12
N SER A 30 5.50 11.65 -1.07
CA SER A 30 6.13 10.38 -1.40
C SER A 30 6.38 10.29 -2.91
N PRO A 31 7.57 9.79 -3.32
CA PRO A 31 7.88 9.63 -4.74
C PRO A 31 7.17 8.40 -5.34
N ALA A 32 7.14 8.33 -6.66
CA ALA A 32 6.70 7.12 -7.32
C ALA A 32 7.66 5.96 -7.01
N ALA A 33 7.13 4.75 -6.94
CA ALA A 33 7.92 3.55 -6.70
C ALA A 33 7.68 2.54 -7.83
N PRO A 34 8.49 2.56 -8.89
CA PRO A 34 8.38 1.58 -9.96
C PRO A 34 8.84 0.19 -9.51
N GLY A 35 8.26 -0.84 -10.10
CA GLY A 35 8.59 -2.23 -9.75
C GLY A 35 7.60 -3.18 -10.40
N ASP A 36 7.41 -4.36 -9.82
CA ASP A 36 6.43 -5.32 -10.31
C ASP A 36 5.01 -4.75 -10.25
N ALA A 37 4.72 -3.97 -9.21
CA ALA A 37 3.53 -3.13 -9.15
C ALA A 37 3.99 -1.67 -9.19
N ASP A 38 3.55 -0.91 -10.18
CA ASP A 38 3.95 0.49 -10.30
C ASP A 38 3.11 1.35 -9.38
N PHE A 39 3.77 2.02 -8.45
CA PHE A 39 3.11 2.93 -7.52
C PHE A 39 3.35 4.38 -7.95
N SER A 40 2.26 5.13 -8.12
CA SER A 40 2.32 6.54 -8.46
C SER A 40 2.85 7.38 -7.30
N ALA A 41 3.39 8.55 -7.58
CA ALA A 41 3.73 9.51 -6.54
C ALA A 41 2.49 9.82 -5.68
N GLY A 42 2.69 10.01 -4.38
CA GLY A 42 1.60 10.31 -3.45
C GLY A 42 0.89 9.09 -2.90
N THR A 43 1.39 7.87 -3.15
CA THR A 43 0.77 6.64 -2.64
C THR A 43 1.55 6.02 -1.49
N GLY A 44 2.69 6.58 -1.11
CA GLY A 44 3.54 6.05 -0.05
C GLY A 44 3.13 6.50 1.34
N LEU A 45 3.28 5.63 2.32
CA LEU A 45 3.01 5.89 3.73
C LEU A 45 4.28 5.69 4.55
N PRO A 46 4.36 6.24 5.77
CA PRO A 46 5.44 5.89 6.68
C PRO A 46 5.54 4.37 6.85
N ILE A 47 6.75 3.83 6.87
CA ILE A 47 6.96 2.38 6.90
C ILE A 47 6.24 1.72 8.07
N ALA A 48 6.20 2.37 9.24
CA ALA A 48 5.52 1.81 10.41
C ALA A 48 4.04 1.53 10.14
N GLN A 49 3.36 2.39 9.38
CA GLN A 49 1.96 2.19 9.02
C GLN A 49 1.80 1.02 8.04
N VAL A 50 2.72 0.88 7.11
CA VAL A 50 2.70 -0.23 6.15
C VAL A 50 2.95 -1.56 6.87
N VAL A 51 3.88 -1.59 7.81
CA VAL A 51 4.14 -2.80 8.61
C VAL A 51 2.89 -3.21 9.38
N ALA A 52 2.20 -2.25 10.01
CA ALA A 52 0.96 -2.54 10.73
C ALA A 52 -0.13 -3.09 9.80
N ALA A 53 -0.25 -2.52 8.60
CA ALA A 53 -1.22 -3.00 7.61
C ALA A 53 -0.91 -4.42 7.13
N VAL A 54 0.36 -4.73 6.88
CA VAL A 54 0.78 -6.08 6.48
C VAL A 54 0.48 -7.08 7.59
N GLN A 55 0.76 -6.73 8.84
CA GLN A 55 0.45 -7.58 9.98
C GLN A 55 -1.04 -7.85 10.10
N GLU A 56 -1.86 -6.83 9.88
CA GLU A 56 -3.31 -7.00 9.87
C GLU A 56 -3.75 -7.93 8.74
N PHE A 57 -3.21 -7.77 7.54
CA PHE A 57 -3.54 -8.63 6.41
C PHE A 57 -3.19 -10.09 6.69
N VAL A 58 -2.00 -10.34 7.25
CA VAL A 58 -1.57 -11.70 7.59
C VAL A 58 -2.52 -12.34 8.61
N ARG A 59 -3.01 -11.55 9.56
CA ARG A 59 -3.91 -12.04 10.61
C ARG A 59 -5.33 -12.30 10.11
N THR A 60 -5.85 -11.46 9.22
CA THR A 60 -7.27 -11.49 8.84
C THR A 60 -7.52 -12.05 7.44
N GLY A 61 -6.53 -11.99 6.55
CA GLY A 61 -6.69 -12.34 5.13
C GLY A 61 -7.54 -11.34 4.36
N LYS A 62 -7.86 -10.20 4.93
CA LYS A 62 -8.76 -9.20 4.35
C LYS A 62 -8.04 -7.88 4.16
N LEU A 63 -8.66 -6.98 3.38
CA LEU A 63 -8.16 -5.62 3.17
C LEU A 63 -7.91 -4.94 4.52
N PRO A 64 -6.66 -4.50 4.78
CA PRO A 64 -6.37 -3.81 6.03
C PRO A 64 -7.15 -2.50 6.15
N GLU A 65 -7.69 -2.24 7.35
CA GLU A 65 -8.45 -1.02 7.62
C GLU A 65 -7.63 0.04 8.35
N THR A 66 -6.39 -0.27 8.69
CA THR A 66 -5.51 0.64 9.43
C THR A 66 -4.89 1.73 8.58
N VAL A 67 -5.01 1.64 7.26
CA VAL A 67 -4.47 2.62 6.32
C VAL A 67 -5.55 3.06 5.33
N PRO A 68 -5.45 4.29 4.79
CA PRO A 68 -6.39 4.73 3.75
C PRO A 68 -6.07 4.09 2.40
N TRP A 69 -7.11 3.85 1.61
CA TRP A 69 -7.00 3.26 0.28
C TRP A 69 -7.68 4.16 -0.75
N ARG A 70 -7.21 4.10 -1.99
CA ARG A 70 -7.90 4.73 -3.12
C ARG A 70 -7.90 3.79 -4.32
N GLU A 71 -8.92 3.91 -5.16
CA GLU A 71 -9.00 3.13 -6.38
C GLU A 71 -7.93 3.55 -7.38
N VAL A 72 -7.47 2.58 -8.14
CA VAL A 72 -6.47 2.78 -9.19
C VAL A 72 -7.15 3.20 -10.50
#